data_b769979b6c1232974d3b03184acf0298
#
_entry.id   b769979b6c1232974d3b03184acf0298
#
_cell.length_a   1.000
_cell.length_b   1.000
_cell.length_c   1.000
_cell.angle_alpha   90.00
_cell.angle_beta   90.00
_cell.angle_gamma   90.00
#
_symmetry.space_group_name_H-M   'P 1'
#
loop_
_entity.id
_entity.type
_entity.pdbx_description
1 polymer ?
#
loop_
_entity_poly.entity_id
_entity_poly.type
_entity_poly.pdbx_seq_one_letter_code
_entity_poly.pdbx_strand_id
1 'polypeptide(L)'
;MIDTIDKLKCTGCKMCADVCAVNAITFDTDIQGFWYPKVNSSCVKCGGCVKKCIVERPLKITPNRIGYAAYSKDDKIRRNSTSGGVYYELAHKILYEGGYLAGSVYSEDFYSAYHIISNNPKDLSRLMGSKYFQSDTEGIYSKVKQILDDNKEVLFTGTPCQVWALKEYLGIKYENLYTVDLLCRGVPSPKMHMKKIQSYEEKAKSRVREFRDKSKYEGWANFGEYMTFKNGKKRFISRWDDHINDCFIHKNLNIRESCYRCTFKDGNSAADLSIGDFWGISGQTEKDDIYGVSCVIANTNKGNTLMDSLKDKIYFDKVNIEDIQKGNPAYVIPAVRPDDRDTFYDIVNVDGINAAVKYFTDLGLKYQLKRIKTKFVRKIKKHKFFIKNIFDIRIIQFIKLNYFSKNIIRDKETYIYPMKGALLQINKNGIIELHANLYLNYYSSYRKGNSQTILRVDENGKLVVRDKVVLAYGNTLSIASRAILETGYLRTGVNTNIICAQEMRFGQRVMLGRNVCIFDSDYHPIYNDKFERINDNKAVIIGDNCWVGANSMVLKGAVLDNGCIVSANSMVMGNVDENKVYINKREAKSVGENVVWKM
;
A
#
# COMPACT_ATOMS: atom_id res chain seq x y z
N MET A 1 27.35 -14.14 -34.84
CA MET A 1 27.11 -14.79 -33.53
C MET A 1 26.39 -13.80 -32.62
N ILE A 2 26.00 -14.16 -31.39
CA ILE A 2 25.17 -13.27 -30.54
C ILE A 2 25.91 -11.99 -30.09
N ASP A 3 27.23 -12.02 -30.05
CA ASP A 3 28.10 -10.87 -29.73
C ASP A 3 28.10 -9.77 -30.81
N THR A 4 27.59 -10.07 -32.02
CA THR A 4 27.41 -9.09 -33.08
C THR A 4 26.05 -8.42 -33.09
N ILE A 5 25.18 -8.76 -32.09
CA ILE A 5 23.89 -8.14 -31.97
C ILE A 5 24.01 -6.64 -31.70
N ASP A 6 23.15 -5.85 -32.32
CA ASP A 6 23.14 -4.40 -32.09
C ASP A 6 22.90 -4.10 -30.61
N LYS A 7 23.87 -3.44 -29.96
CA LYS A 7 23.78 -3.01 -28.55
C LYS A 7 22.55 -2.14 -28.28
N LEU A 8 22.10 -1.38 -29.28
CA LEU A 8 20.90 -0.54 -29.16
C LEU A 8 19.61 -1.36 -29.06
N LYS A 9 19.64 -2.64 -29.42
CA LYS A 9 18.50 -3.57 -29.37
C LYS A 9 18.62 -4.58 -28.23
N CYS A 10 19.83 -4.95 -27.84
CA CYS A 10 20.06 -5.98 -26.82
C CYS A 10 19.44 -5.59 -25.47
N THR A 11 18.48 -6.38 -24.99
CA THR A 11 17.79 -6.15 -23.70
C THR A 11 18.60 -6.59 -22.48
N GLY A 12 19.69 -7.34 -22.68
CA GLY A 12 20.51 -7.91 -21.59
C GLY A 12 19.79 -8.98 -20.78
N CYS A 13 18.85 -9.69 -21.38
CA CYS A 13 18.06 -10.72 -20.72
C CYS A 13 18.85 -12.03 -20.44
N LYS A 14 20.09 -12.14 -20.91
CA LYS A 14 21.02 -13.27 -20.72
C LYS A 14 20.52 -14.66 -21.19
N MET A 15 19.36 -14.77 -21.79
CA MET A 15 18.82 -16.04 -22.30
C MET A 15 19.79 -16.76 -23.27
N CYS A 16 20.55 -16.00 -24.02
CA CYS A 16 21.54 -16.56 -24.97
C CYS A 16 22.61 -17.44 -24.29
N ALA A 17 22.96 -17.18 -23.03
CA ALA A 17 23.83 -18.05 -22.24
C ALA A 17 23.13 -19.36 -21.87
N ASP A 18 21.89 -19.28 -21.38
CA ASP A 18 21.09 -20.47 -21.00
C ASP A 18 20.84 -21.40 -22.20
N VAL A 19 20.74 -20.84 -23.42
CA VAL A 19 20.57 -21.60 -24.68
C VAL A 19 21.86 -22.28 -25.14
N CYS A 20 23.02 -21.79 -24.67
CA CYS A 20 24.32 -22.26 -25.18
C CYS A 20 24.73 -23.58 -24.57
N ALA A 21 24.55 -24.69 -25.31
CA ALA A 21 24.86 -26.03 -24.84
C ALA A 21 26.36 -26.25 -24.48
N VAL A 22 27.25 -25.42 -25.00
CA VAL A 22 28.71 -25.52 -24.76
C VAL A 22 29.22 -24.39 -23.84
N ASN A 23 28.32 -23.65 -23.20
CA ASN A 23 28.64 -22.54 -22.28
C ASN A 23 29.66 -21.52 -22.85
N ALA A 24 29.58 -21.23 -24.16
CA ALA A 24 30.50 -20.35 -24.85
C ALA A 24 30.15 -18.86 -24.74
N ILE A 25 29.11 -18.48 -23.97
CA ILE A 25 28.63 -17.12 -23.88
C ILE A 25 28.83 -16.60 -22.46
N THR A 26 29.62 -15.53 -22.35
CA THR A 26 29.82 -14.74 -21.12
C THR A 26 29.27 -13.32 -21.35
N PHE A 27 29.39 -12.47 -20.34
CA PHE A 27 28.90 -11.08 -20.44
C PHE A 27 29.97 -10.10 -19.99
N ASP A 28 30.29 -9.15 -20.86
CA ASP A 28 31.12 -7.99 -20.53
C ASP A 28 30.23 -6.82 -20.13
N THR A 29 30.62 -6.09 -19.09
CA THR A 29 29.95 -4.88 -18.65
C THR A 29 30.58 -3.66 -19.30
N ASP A 30 29.77 -2.82 -19.95
CA ASP A 30 30.24 -1.57 -20.55
C ASP A 30 30.55 -0.48 -19.49
N ILE A 31 31.08 0.64 -19.94
CA ILE A 31 31.41 1.78 -19.07
C ILE A 31 30.20 2.35 -18.35
N GLN A 32 28.99 2.18 -18.90
CA GLN A 32 27.72 2.64 -18.32
C GLN A 32 27.17 1.65 -17.28
N GLY A 33 27.74 0.43 -17.21
CA GLY A 33 27.36 -0.62 -16.26
C GLY A 33 26.28 -1.57 -16.75
N PHE A 34 26.06 -1.65 -18.07
CA PHE A 34 25.18 -2.64 -18.69
C PHE A 34 26.00 -3.76 -19.29
N TRP A 35 25.52 -5.00 -19.16
CA TRP A 35 26.18 -6.18 -19.72
C TRP A 35 25.69 -6.52 -21.12
N TYR A 36 26.62 -7.03 -21.93
CA TYR A 36 26.37 -7.50 -23.29
C TYR A 36 27.05 -8.86 -23.49
N PRO A 37 26.48 -9.74 -24.36
CA PRO A 37 27.05 -11.06 -24.59
C PRO A 37 28.41 -10.98 -25.28
N LYS A 38 29.31 -11.87 -24.87
CA LYS A 38 30.62 -12.11 -25.46
C LYS A 38 30.76 -13.59 -25.73
N VAL A 39 31.26 -13.94 -26.89
CA VAL A 39 31.47 -15.33 -27.30
C VAL A 39 32.94 -15.72 -27.14
N ASN A 40 33.20 -16.83 -26.45
CA ASN A 40 34.55 -17.35 -26.27
C ASN A 40 34.90 -18.42 -27.32
N SER A 41 36.13 -18.95 -27.26
CA SER A 41 36.70 -19.94 -28.19
C SER A 41 35.99 -21.29 -28.21
N SER A 42 35.20 -21.64 -27.18
CA SER A 42 34.42 -22.89 -27.11
C SER A 42 33.22 -22.89 -28.06
N CYS A 43 32.95 -21.80 -28.75
CA CYS A 43 31.77 -21.66 -29.60
C CYS A 43 31.86 -22.52 -30.85
N VAL A 44 30.93 -23.44 -31.00
CA VAL A 44 30.77 -24.33 -32.17
C VAL A 44 29.97 -23.70 -33.32
N LYS A 45 29.65 -22.43 -33.25
CA LYS A 45 28.96 -21.63 -34.32
C LYS A 45 27.59 -22.20 -34.76
N CYS A 46 26.86 -22.91 -33.87
CA CYS A 46 25.57 -23.55 -34.19
C CYS A 46 24.41 -22.53 -34.43
N GLY A 47 24.58 -21.27 -34.09
CA GLY A 47 23.59 -20.20 -34.27
C GLY A 47 22.38 -20.26 -33.32
N GLY A 48 22.30 -21.20 -32.39
CA GLY A 48 21.15 -21.40 -31.47
C GLY A 48 20.80 -20.13 -30.67
N CYS A 49 21.81 -19.43 -30.16
CA CYS A 49 21.66 -18.18 -29.38
C CYS A 49 21.03 -17.04 -30.20
N VAL A 50 21.34 -16.93 -31.51
CA VAL A 50 20.73 -15.93 -32.40
C VAL A 50 19.31 -16.33 -32.76
N LYS A 51 19.08 -17.59 -33.09
CA LYS A 51 17.74 -18.11 -33.44
C LYS A 51 16.72 -17.94 -32.33
N LYS A 52 17.14 -17.99 -31.08
CA LYS A 52 16.29 -17.82 -29.90
C LYS A 52 16.23 -16.37 -29.39
N CYS A 53 17.07 -15.47 -29.89
CA CYS A 53 17.13 -14.10 -29.39
C CYS A 53 15.80 -13.36 -29.60
N ILE A 54 15.25 -12.81 -28.52
CA ILE A 54 13.97 -12.09 -28.53
C ILE A 54 13.98 -10.80 -29.38
N VAL A 55 15.16 -10.26 -29.64
CA VAL A 55 15.33 -9.08 -30.49
C VAL A 55 15.01 -9.38 -31.95
N GLU A 56 15.34 -10.59 -32.40
CA GLU A 56 15.08 -11.09 -33.76
C GLU A 56 13.70 -11.77 -33.88
N ARG A 57 12.98 -11.88 -32.75
CA ARG A 57 11.66 -12.51 -32.69
C ARG A 57 10.65 -11.58 -32.02
N PRO A 58 10.12 -10.58 -32.75
CA PRO A 58 9.14 -9.67 -32.20
C PRO A 58 7.88 -10.42 -31.78
N LEU A 59 7.37 -10.07 -30.62
CA LEU A 59 6.17 -10.64 -30.06
C LEU A 59 4.95 -10.26 -30.93
N LYS A 60 4.16 -11.25 -31.34
CA LYS A 60 2.86 -11.02 -31.99
C LYS A 60 1.77 -11.34 -30.97
N ILE A 61 0.99 -10.35 -30.57
CA ILE A 61 -0.08 -10.52 -29.59
C ILE A 61 -1.43 -10.27 -30.21
N THR A 62 -2.39 -11.13 -29.85
CA THR A 62 -3.82 -10.94 -30.13
C THR A 62 -4.46 -10.27 -28.90
N PRO A 63 -5.14 -9.13 -29.04
CA PRO A 63 -5.62 -8.39 -27.89
C PRO A 63 -7.00 -8.88 -27.43
N ASN A 64 -7.04 -9.69 -26.36
CA ASN A 64 -8.25 -9.82 -25.51
C ASN A 64 -7.82 -9.55 -24.07
N ARG A 65 -7.53 -8.27 -23.77
CA ARG A 65 -7.02 -7.84 -22.48
C ARG A 65 -8.14 -7.26 -21.61
N ILE A 66 -8.12 -7.59 -20.33
CA ILE A 66 -9.06 -7.03 -19.35
C ILE A 66 -8.26 -6.26 -18.31
N GLY A 67 -8.61 -4.99 -18.12
CA GLY A 67 -8.05 -4.13 -17.08
C GLY A 67 -8.79 -4.26 -15.75
N TYR A 68 -8.04 -4.23 -14.65
CA TYR A 68 -8.58 -4.24 -13.30
C TYR A 68 -7.90 -3.19 -12.42
N ALA A 69 -8.68 -2.59 -11.53
CA ALA A 69 -8.19 -1.92 -10.33
C ALA A 69 -8.25 -2.93 -9.18
N ALA A 70 -7.13 -3.22 -8.51
CA ALA A 70 -7.09 -4.29 -7.53
C ALA A 70 -6.23 -3.97 -6.31
N TYR A 71 -6.63 -4.47 -5.13
CA TYR A 71 -5.85 -4.37 -3.90
C TYR A 71 -6.20 -5.50 -2.92
N SER A 72 -5.24 -5.91 -2.09
CA SER A 72 -5.45 -6.92 -1.04
C SER A 72 -6.49 -6.44 -0.02
N LYS A 73 -7.32 -7.36 0.48
CA LYS A 73 -8.27 -7.11 1.57
C LYS A 73 -7.56 -6.89 2.91
N ASP A 74 -6.31 -7.35 3.04
CA ASP A 74 -5.47 -7.14 4.22
C ASP A 74 -4.67 -5.83 4.09
N ASP A 75 -5.03 -4.84 4.90
CA ASP A 75 -4.36 -3.53 4.93
C ASP A 75 -2.88 -3.62 5.35
N LYS A 76 -2.48 -4.64 6.13
CA LYS A 76 -1.08 -4.87 6.48
C LYS A 76 -0.27 -5.30 5.26
N ILE A 77 -0.83 -6.16 4.43
CA ILE A 77 -0.23 -6.57 3.15
C ILE A 77 -0.13 -5.37 2.21
N ARG A 78 -1.22 -4.60 2.06
CA ARG A 78 -1.23 -3.38 1.25
C ARG A 78 -0.17 -2.39 1.70
N ARG A 79 -0.07 -2.13 3.00
CA ARG A 79 0.89 -1.19 3.59
C ARG A 79 2.34 -1.60 3.32
N ASN A 80 2.65 -2.90 3.38
CA ASN A 80 4.00 -3.43 3.17
C ASN A 80 4.35 -3.66 1.69
N SER A 81 3.38 -3.60 0.79
CA SER A 81 3.58 -3.73 -0.66
C SER A 81 3.86 -2.37 -1.31
N THR A 82 4.40 -2.37 -2.52
CA THR A 82 4.68 -1.13 -3.28
C THR A 82 3.42 -0.47 -3.83
N SER A 83 2.35 -1.24 -4.07
CA SER A 83 1.05 -0.80 -4.56
C SER A 83 -0.07 -1.49 -3.80
N GLY A 84 -1.11 -1.99 -4.45
CA GLY A 84 -2.27 -2.66 -3.85
C GLY A 84 -2.02 -4.01 -3.18
N GLY A 85 -0.84 -4.65 -3.36
CA GLY A 85 -0.53 -5.93 -2.72
C GLY A 85 -0.84 -7.17 -3.57
N VAL A 86 -1.29 -7.02 -4.80
CA VAL A 86 -1.70 -8.13 -5.68
C VAL A 86 -0.59 -9.17 -5.87
N TYR A 87 0.67 -8.74 -6.06
CA TYR A 87 1.79 -9.69 -6.17
C TYR A 87 1.93 -10.59 -4.95
N TYR A 88 1.77 -10.04 -3.74
CA TYR A 88 1.83 -10.84 -2.52
C TYR A 88 0.78 -11.95 -2.52
N GLU A 89 -0.46 -11.61 -2.83
CA GLU A 89 -1.57 -12.58 -2.82
C GLU A 89 -1.38 -13.69 -3.86
N LEU A 90 -0.90 -13.33 -5.06
CA LEU A 90 -0.54 -14.30 -6.10
C LEU A 90 0.58 -15.24 -5.63
N ALA A 91 1.66 -14.65 -5.14
CA ALA A 91 2.84 -15.41 -4.72
C ALA A 91 2.53 -16.29 -3.50
N HIS A 92 1.75 -15.79 -2.54
CA HIS A 92 1.34 -16.55 -1.37
C HIS A 92 0.48 -17.76 -1.77
N LYS A 93 -0.46 -17.57 -2.71
CA LYS A 93 -1.27 -18.67 -3.23
C LYS A 93 -0.40 -19.79 -3.83
N ILE A 94 0.51 -19.45 -4.74
CA ILE A 94 1.38 -20.43 -5.41
C ILE A 94 2.27 -21.18 -4.39
N LEU A 95 2.82 -20.47 -3.42
CA LEU A 95 3.61 -21.11 -2.34
C LEU A 95 2.77 -22.05 -1.46
N TYR A 96 1.54 -21.64 -1.13
CA TYR A 96 0.63 -22.43 -0.31
C TYR A 96 0.21 -23.73 -1.02
N GLU A 97 0.12 -23.71 -2.34
CA GLU A 97 -0.15 -24.85 -3.20
C GLU A 97 1.11 -25.70 -3.51
N GLY A 98 2.24 -25.39 -2.90
CA GLY A 98 3.50 -26.12 -3.03
C GLY A 98 4.32 -25.77 -4.27
N GLY A 99 3.97 -24.68 -4.96
CA GLY A 99 4.66 -24.18 -6.15
C GLY A 99 5.91 -23.35 -5.81
N TYR A 100 6.53 -22.81 -6.84
CA TYR A 100 7.77 -22.05 -6.79
C TYR A 100 7.56 -20.61 -7.26
N LEU A 101 8.32 -19.69 -6.65
CA LEU A 101 8.40 -18.29 -7.09
C LEU A 101 9.74 -18.05 -7.78
N ALA A 102 9.72 -17.49 -8.97
CA ALA A 102 10.91 -17.01 -9.66
C ALA A 102 10.82 -15.49 -9.85
N GLY A 103 11.82 -14.76 -9.38
CA GLY A 103 11.80 -13.30 -9.45
C GLY A 103 13.07 -12.65 -8.87
N SER A 104 13.13 -11.33 -8.94
CA SER A 104 14.30 -10.55 -8.56
C SER A 104 14.41 -10.35 -7.05
N VAL A 105 15.62 -10.54 -6.49
CA VAL A 105 16.00 -10.18 -5.12
C VAL A 105 17.22 -9.27 -5.14
N TYR A 106 17.42 -8.48 -4.06
CA TYR A 106 18.70 -7.80 -3.85
C TYR A 106 19.77 -8.78 -3.41
N SER A 107 21.05 -8.48 -3.75
CA SER A 107 22.21 -9.06 -3.07
C SER A 107 22.23 -8.66 -1.58
N GLU A 108 22.99 -9.38 -0.76
CA GLU A 108 23.06 -9.12 0.68
C GLU A 108 23.59 -7.73 1.04
N ASP A 109 24.42 -7.16 0.17
CA ASP A 109 24.97 -5.81 0.31
C ASP A 109 24.08 -4.71 -0.34
N PHE A 110 22.98 -5.10 -0.98
CA PHE A 110 22.08 -4.22 -1.74
C PHE A 110 22.70 -3.53 -2.96
N TYR A 111 23.88 -3.96 -3.43
CA TYR A 111 24.57 -3.34 -4.57
C TYR A 111 24.09 -3.85 -5.92
N SER A 112 23.52 -5.03 -5.95
CA SER A 112 23.01 -5.68 -7.15
C SER A 112 21.65 -6.35 -6.92
N ALA A 113 21.04 -6.82 -7.99
CA ALA A 113 19.85 -7.66 -7.96
C ALA A 113 19.98 -8.79 -8.96
N TYR A 114 19.46 -9.95 -8.60
CA TYR A 114 19.47 -11.15 -9.43
C TYR A 114 18.19 -11.96 -9.24
N HIS A 115 17.87 -12.80 -10.22
CA HIS A 115 16.72 -13.68 -10.12
C HIS A 115 17.06 -14.95 -9.34
N ILE A 116 16.15 -15.33 -8.47
CA ILE A 116 16.15 -16.63 -7.79
C ILE A 116 14.90 -17.41 -8.15
N ILE A 117 14.93 -18.73 -7.91
CA ILE A 117 13.73 -19.57 -7.83
C ILE A 117 13.70 -20.23 -6.46
N SER A 118 12.57 -20.16 -5.78
CA SER A 118 12.43 -20.65 -4.41
C SER A 118 10.99 -21.05 -4.10
N ASN A 119 10.83 -22.09 -3.29
CA ASN A 119 9.56 -22.46 -2.67
C ASN A 119 9.56 -22.21 -1.14
N ASN A 120 10.58 -21.52 -0.63
CA ASN A 120 10.65 -21.15 0.78
C ASN A 120 9.81 -19.89 1.06
N PRO A 121 8.81 -19.95 1.95
CA PRO A 121 7.99 -18.78 2.30
C PRO A 121 8.78 -17.57 2.83
N LYS A 122 9.96 -17.78 3.41
CA LYS A 122 10.83 -16.70 3.89
C LYS A 122 11.34 -15.81 2.75
N ASP A 123 11.48 -16.35 1.54
CA ASP A 123 11.95 -15.60 0.38
C ASP A 123 10.88 -14.69 -0.23
N LEU A 124 9.60 -14.89 0.10
CA LEU A 124 8.52 -14.02 -0.39
C LEU A 124 8.79 -12.54 -0.09
N SER A 125 9.24 -12.23 1.12
CA SER A 125 9.56 -10.85 1.51
C SER A 125 10.73 -10.24 0.71
N ARG A 126 11.70 -11.07 0.26
CA ARG A 126 12.83 -10.66 -0.57
C ARG A 126 12.42 -10.42 -2.03
N LEU A 127 11.49 -11.25 -2.53
CA LEU A 127 10.93 -11.15 -3.89
C LEU A 127 10.00 -9.96 -4.04
N MET A 128 9.35 -9.53 -2.96
CA MET A 128 8.49 -8.33 -2.95
C MET A 128 9.29 -7.04 -3.19
N GLY A 129 8.57 -6.05 -3.67
CA GLY A 129 9.10 -4.70 -3.84
C GLY A 129 9.84 -4.48 -5.16
N SER A 130 9.68 -3.28 -5.72
CA SER A 130 10.35 -2.88 -6.96
C SER A 130 11.85 -2.70 -6.72
N LYS A 131 12.67 -3.19 -7.65
CA LYS A 131 14.09 -2.93 -7.77
C LYS A 131 14.29 -2.07 -9.01
N TYR A 132 14.59 -0.77 -8.84
CA TYR A 132 14.63 0.18 -9.95
C TYR A 132 15.99 0.19 -10.65
N PHE A 133 16.44 -1.00 -11.07
CA PHE A 133 17.61 -1.20 -11.93
C PHE A 133 17.58 -2.60 -12.54
N GLN A 134 18.47 -2.87 -13.50
CA GLN A 134 18.50 -4.14 -14.17
C GLN A 134 18.94 -5.27 -13.25
N SER A 135 18.12 -6.33 -13.12
CA SER A 135 18.45 -7.55 -12.38
C SER A 135 19.11 -8.58 -13.30
N ASP A 136 20.03 -9.35 -12.72
CA ASP A 136 20.70 -10.44 -13.40
C ASP A 136 19.78 -11.67 -13.50
N THR A 137 19.68 -12.25 -14.70
CA THR A 137 18.82 -13.41 -15.00
C THR A 137 19.63 -14.63 -15.42
N GLU A 138 20.94 -14.65 -15.22
CA GLU A 138 21.81 -15.73 -15.63
C GLU A 138 21.43 -17.06 -14.97
N GLY A 139 21.22 -18.10 -15.80
CA GLY A 139 20.88 -19.44 -15.35
C GLY A 139 19.44 -19.59 -14.81
N ILE A 140 18.59 -18.54 -14.82
CA ILE A 140 17.23 -18.64 -14.27
C ILE A 140 16.28 -19.40 -15.19
N TYR A 141 16.42 -19.26 -16.52
CA TYR A 141 15.49 -19.88 -17.45
C TYR A 141 15.62 -21.39 -17.47
N SER A 142 16.85 -21.90 -17.40
CA SER A 142 17.14 -23.33 -17.29
C SER A 142 16.61 -23.93 -15.98
N LYS A 143 16.79 -23.23 -14.85
CA LYS A 143 16.25 -23.64 -13.54
C LYS A 143 14.71 -23.65 -13.54
N VAL A 144 14.07 -22.65 -14.11
CA VAL A 144 12.60 -22.60 -14.24
C VAL A 144 12.13 -23.79 -15.08
N LYS A 145 12.78 -24.06 -16.22
CA LYS A 145 12.44 -25.21 -17.07
C LYS A 145 12.50 -26.52 -16.29
N GLN A 146 13.57 -26.74 -15.52
CA GLN A 146 13.75 -27.97 -14.73
C GLN A 146 12.59 -28.19 -13.76
N ILE A 147 12.17 -27.15 -13.02
CA ILE A 147 11.05 -27.23 -12.06
C ILE A 147 9.71 -27.50 -12.79
N LEU A 148 9.52 -26.89 -13.97
CA LEU A 148 8.33 -27.13 -14.78
C LEU A 148 8.28 -28.55 -15.35
N ASP A 149 9.42 -29.10 -15.78
CA ASP A 149 9.56 -30.47 -16.25
C ASP A 149 9.27 -31.50 -15.14
N ASP A 150 9.55 -31.14 -13.86
CA ASP A 150 9.16 -31.90 -12.67
C ASP A 150 7.66 -31.74 -12.31
N ASN A 151 6.87 -31.17 -13.22
CA ASN A 151 5.43 -30.91 -13.07
C ASN A 151 5.05 -30.06 -11.85
N LYS A 152 5.95 -29.16 -11.41
CA LYS A 152 5.68 -28.19 -10.33
C LYS A 152 5.22 -26.88 -10.91
N GLU A 153 4.35 -26.18 -10.18
CA GLU A 153 3.90 -24.84 -10.54
C GLU A 153 5.00 -23.80 -10.31
N VAL A 154 5.14 -22.86 -11.25
CA VAL A 154 6.07 -21.74 -11.15
C VAL A 154 5.34 -20.44 -11.45
N LEU A 155 5.46 -19.47 -10.54
CA LEU A 155 5.14 -18.06 -10.79
C LEU A 155 6.43 -17.31 -11.13
N PHE A 156 6.61 -16.96 -12.39
CA PHE A 156 7.73 -16.15 -12.86
C PHE A 156 7.35 -14.67 -12.93
N THR A 157 8.15 -13.81 -12.30
CA THR A 157 7.94 -12.36 -12.31
C THR A 157 9.17 -11.64 -12.85
N GLY A 158 8.99 -10.76 -13.83
CA GLY A 158 10.09 -10.02 -14.44
C GLY A 158 9.61 -8.80 -15.22
N THR A 159 10.53 -8.16 -15.95
CA THR A 159 10.16 -7.17 -16.96
C THR A 159 9.58 -7.87 -18.18
N PRO A 160 8.81 -7.16 -19.07
CA PRO A 160 8.21 -7.80 -20.27
C PRO A 160 9.23 -8.54 -21.13
N CYS A 161 10.43 -7.98 -21.32
CA CYS A 161 11.50 -8.62 -22.09
C CYS A 161 12.07 -9.89 -21.39
N GLN A 162 12.09 -9.96 -20.05
CA GLN A 162 12.51 -11.14 -19.31
C GLN A 162 11.46 -12.26 -19.38
N VAL A 163 10.17 -11.90 -19.29
CA VAL A 163 9.08 -12.88 -19.46
C VAL A 163 9.08 -13.44 -20.88
N TRP A 164 9.26 -12.58 -21.89
CA TRP A 164 9.35 -13.05 -23.27
C TRP A 164 10.58 -13.94 -23.49
N ALA A 165 11.72 -13.58 -22.92
CA ALA A 165 12.92 -14.42 -22.98
C ALA A 165 12.69 -15.82 -22.37
N LEU A 166 11.99 -15.91 -21.22
CA LEU A 166 11.62 -17.21 -20.65
C LEU A 166 10.77 -18.01 -21.61
N LYS A 167 9.70 -17.43 -22.17
CA LYS A 167 8.80 -18.15 -23.10
C LYS A 167 9.52 -18.60 -24.38
N GLU A 168 10.40 -17.77 -24.94
CA GLU A 168 11.24 -18.17 -26.09
C GLU A 168 12.26 -19.24 -25.73
N TYR A 169 12.84 -19.21 -24.53
CA TYR A 169 13.71 -20.28 -24.03
C TYR A 169 12.98 -21.61 -23.96
N LEU A 170 11.80 -21.63 -23.34
CA LEU A 170 10.98 -22.83 -23.17
C LEU A 170 10.51 -23.39 -24.53
N GLY A 171 10.10 -22.52 -25.45
CA GLY A 171 9.69 -22.89 -26.81
C GLY A 171 8.37 -23.66 -26.91
N ILE A 172 7.83 -24.15 -25.82
CA ILE A 172 6.55 -24.83 -25.68
C ILE A 172 5.73 -24.17 -24.59
N LYS A 173 4.41 -24.42 -24.59
CA LYS A 173 3.51 -23.93 -23.54
C LYS A 173 3.50 -24.90 -22.37
N TYR A 174 3.71 -24.34 -21.17
CA TYR A 174 3.58 -25.05 -19.90
C TYR A 174 2.32 -24.58 -19.18
N GLU A 175 1.42 -25.50 -18.87
CA GLU A 175 0.17 -25.15 -18.15
C GLU A 175 0.45 -24.83 -16.66
N ASN A 176 1.53 -25.35 -16.10
CA ASN A 176 2.00 -25.10 -14.74
C ASN A 176 2.92 -23.86 -14.60
N LEU A 177 3.08 -23.05 -15.67
CA LEU A 177 3.80 -21.78 -15.62
C LEU A 177 2.82 -20.61 -15.57
N TYR A 178 2.89 -19.79 -14.54
CA TYR A 178 2.23 -18.49 -14.41
C TYR A 178 3.23 -17.37 -14.61
N THR A 179 2.89 -16.35 -15.38
CA THR A 179 3.81 -15.27 -15.69
C THR A 179 3.22 -13.91 -15.37
N VAL A 180 3.99 -13.09 -14.66
CA VAL A 180 3.62 -11.72 -14.31
C VAL A 180 4.71 -10.77 -14.75
N ASP A 181 4.37 -9.77 -15.57
CA ASP A 181 5.30 -8.69 -15.87
C ASP A 181 4.88 -7.36 -15.24
N LEU A 182 5.78 -6.40 -15.31
CA LEU A 182 5.62 -5.08 -14.73
C LEU A 182 5.28 -4.07 -15.84
N LEU A 183 4.47 -3.04 -15.54
CA LEU A 183 4.35 -1.86 -16.37
C LEU A 183 5.70 -1.13 -16.40
N CYS A 184 6.59 -1.57 -17.28
CA CYS A 184 8.00 -1.22 -17.27
C CYS A 184 8.27 0.08 -18.03
N ARG A 185 8.98 1.02 -17.38
CA ARG A 185 9.47 2.25 -18.02
C ARG A 185 10.78 2.03 -18.78
N GLY A 186 11.60 1.11 -18.31
CA GLY A 186 12.98 0.86 -18.69
C GLY A 186 13.79 0.49 -17.45
N VAL A 187 15.02 0.03 -17.63
CA VAL A 187 15.88 -0.40 -16.52
C VAL A 187 17.12 0.50 -16.40
N PRO A 188 17.34 1.10 -15.23
CA PRO A 188 18.59 1.79 -14.89
C PRO A 188 19.78 0.84 -14.82
N SER A 189 20.97 1.43 -14.85
CA SER A 189 22.23 0.72 -14.75
C SER A 189 22.47 0.15 -13.35
N PRO A 190 22.90 -1.12 -13.24
CA PRO A 190 23.35 -1.71 -11.97
C PRO A 190 24.51 -0.94 -11.34
N LYS A 191 25.46 -0.46 -12.14
CA LYS A 191 26.59 0.38 -11.69
C LYS A 191 26.10 1.67 -11.03
N MET A 192 25.06 2.30 -11.58
CA MET A 192 24.47 3.51 -10.99
C MET A 192 23.80 3.21 -9.67
N HIS A 193 23.10 2.09 -9.56
CA HIS A 193 22.49 1.67 -8.31
C HIS A 193 23.56 1.41 -7.23
N MET A 194 24.62 0.68 -7.55
CA MET A 194 25.74 0.46 -6.64
C MET A 194 26.34 1.78 -6.14
N LYS A 195 26.66 2.71 -7.05
CA LYS A 195 27.18 4.04 -6.69
C LYS A 195 26.21 4.84 -5.83
N LYS A 196 24.89 4.70 -6.05
CA LYS A 196 23.83 5.30 -5.23
C LYS A 196 23.90 4.79 -3.80
N ILE A 197 23.90 3.48 -3.60
CA ILE A 197 23.98 2.86 -2.27
C ILE A 197 25.28 3.26 -1.56
N GLN A 198 26.42 3.20 -2.25
CA GLN A 198 27.72 3.62 -1.70
C GLN A 198 27.67 5.08 -1.21
N SER A 199 27.06 6.00 -1.99
CA SER A 199 26.93 7.40 -1.58
C SER A 199 26.06 7.60 -0.33
N TYR A 200 25.10 6.70 -0.08
CA TYR A 200 24.29 6.72 1.14
C TYR A 200 25.07 6.17 2.34
N GLU A 201 25.85 5.12 2.15
CA GLU A 201 26.73 4.54 3.18
C GLU A 201 27.82 5.50 3.63
N GLU A 202 28.47 6.20 2.68
CA GLU A 202 29.44 7.25 2.96
C GLU A 202 28.85 8.35 3.86
N LYS A 203 27.67 8.88 3.46
CA LYS A 203 26.96 9.92 4.25
C LYS A 203 26.52 9.43 5.63
N ALA A 204 26.16 8.16 5.76
CA ALA A 204 25.75 7.55 7.01
C ALA A 204 26.94 7.08 7.86
N LYS A 205 28.14 6.96 7.28
CA LYS A 205 29.33 6.30 7.82
C LYS A 205 29.02 4.89 8.33
N SER A 206 28.22 4.14 7.57
CA SER A 206 27.77 2.79 7.94
C SER A 206 27.14 2.08 6.75
N ARG A 207 27.30 0.75 6.70
CA ARG A 207 26.68 -0.10 5.68
C ARG A 207 25.17 -0.12 5.82
N VAL A 208 24.49 -0.22 4.67
CA VAL A 208 23.05 -0.47 4.61
C VAL A 208 22.74 -1.85 5.20
N ARG A 209 21.67 -1.95 5.98
CA ARG A 209 21.14 -3.18 6.56
C ARG A 209 19.82 -3.59 5.91
N GLU A 210 19.01 -2.62 5.52
CA GLU A 210 17.74 -2.81 4.81
C GLU A 210 17.59 -1.69 3.80
N PHE A 211 17.12 -2.01 2.60
CA PHE A 211 16.85 -1.05 1.54
C PHE A 211 15.57 -1.40 0.79
N ARG A 212 14.80 -0.36 0.46
CA ARG A 212 13.60 -0.45 -0.39
C ARG A 212 13.58 0.75 -1.33
N ASP A 213 13.65 0.52 -2.63
CA ASP A 213 13.53 1.57 -3.65
C ASP A 213 12.17 2.29 -3.60
N LYS A 214 11.12 1.54 -3.21
CA LYS A 214 9.76 2.10 -3.10
C LYS A 214 9.10 1.66 -1.81
N SER A 215 9.10 2.55 -0.84
CA SER A 215 8.43 2.39 0.45
C SER A 215 7.29 3.39 0.59
N LYS A 216 6.17 2.94 1.15
CA LYS A 216 5.03 3.79 1.50
C LYS A 216 5.12 4.36 2.92
N TYR A 217 6.34 4.57 3.44
CA TYR A 217 6.57 5.12 4.77
C TYR A 217 5.80 6.43 5.05
N GLU A 218 5.64 7.26 4.03
CA GLU A 218 4.81 8.47 4.06
C GLU A 218 3.54 8.36 3.17
N GLY A 219 3.03 7.16 2.94
CA GLY A 219 1.86 6.89 2.12
C GLY A 219 2.19 6.65 0.63
N TRP A 220 1.22 6.11 -0.11
CA TRP A 220 1.38 5.73 -1.51
C TRP A 220 1.65 6.92 -2.44
N ALA A 221 0.95 8.04 -2.25
CA ALA A 221 1.18 9.25 -3.05
C ALA A 221 2.56 9.89 -2.78
N ASN A 222 3.13 9.64 -1.62
CA ASN A 222 4.42 10.14 -1.17
C ASN A 222 5.44 9.03 -0.92
N PHE A 223 5.41 7.99 -1.75
CA PHE A 223 6.41 6.93 -1.66
C PHE A 223 7.84 7.48 -1.82
N GLY A 224 8.81 6.69 -1.42
CA GLY A 224 10.22 7.05 -1.57
C GLY A 224 11.12 5.89 -1.18
N GLU A 225 12.41 6.13 -1.21
CA GLU A 225 13.40 5.17 -0.74
C GLU A 225 13.42 5.13 0.79
N TYR A 226 13.45 3.93 1.33
CA TYR A 226 13.62 3.73 2.77
C TYR A 226 14.82 2.82 3.02
N MET A 227 15.67 3.23 3.95
CA MET A 227 16.83 2.45 4.33
C MET A 227 17.11 2.51 5.82
N THR A 228 17.67 1.41 6.33
CA THR A 228 18.27 1.34 7.67
C THR A 228 19.73 0.99 7.54
N PHE A 229 20.56 1.50 8.45
CA PHE A 229 22.00 1.26 8.47
C PHE A 229 22.39 0.37 9.66
N LYS A 230 23.54 -0.30 9.57
CA LYS A 230 24.04 -1.17 10.66
C LYS A 230 24.26 -0.40 11.98
N ASN A 231 24.53 0.92 11.93
CA ASN A 231 24.65 1.78 13.10
C ASN A 231 23.30 2.26 13.68
N GLY A 232 22.17 1.68 13.22
CA GLY A 232 20.82 2.00 13.71
C GLY A 232 20.17 3.24 13.08
N LYS A 233 20.89 4.05 12.31
CA LYS A 233 20.29 5.19 11.60
C LYS A 233 19.25 4.71 10.59
N LYS A 234 18.18 5.51 10.43
CA LYS A 234 17.12 5.29 9.44
C LYS A 234 17.01 6.52 8.55
N ARG A 235 16.72 6.30 7.28
CA ARG A 235 16.56 7.40 6.32
C ARG A 235 15.40 7.08 5.38
N PHE A 236 14.57 8.08 5.13
CA PHE A 236 13.57 8.09 4.09
C PHE A 236 13.84 9.25 3.14
N ILE A 237 13.87 8.98 1.83
CA ILE A 237 14.04 9.99 0.79
C ILE A 237 12.75 9.95 -0.04
N SER A 238 11.94 10.98 0.08
CA SER A 238 10.68 11.02 -0.65
C SER A 238 10.94 11.15 -2.15
N ARG A 239 10.05 10.61 -2.99
CA ARG A 239 10.12 10.73 -4.47
C ARG A 239 10.36 12.16 -4.99
N TRP A 240 10.12 13.16 -4.17
CA TRP A 240 10.30 14.56 -4.54
C TRP A 240 11.67 15.12 -4.18
N ASP A 241 12.41 14.44 -3.34
CA ASP A 241 13.75 14.77 -2.88
C ASP A 241 14.80 13.80 -3.43
N ASP A 242 14.36 12.78 -4.16
CA ASP A 242 15.20 11.75 -4.75
C ASP A 242 15.67 12.18 -6.15
N HIS A 243 16.74 12.97 -6.17
CA HIS A 243 17.30 13.49 -7.41
C HIS A 243 18.03 12.44 -8.23
N ILE A 244 18.49 11.35 -7.62
CA ILE A 244 19.12 10.24 -8.35
C ILE A 244 18.05 9.51 -9.18
N ASN A 245 16.90 9.22 -8.59
CA ASN A 245 15.79 8.63 -9.33
C ASN A 245 15.11 9.62 -10.30
N ASP A 246 15.21 10.92 -10.08
CA ASP A 246 14.77 11.92 -11.06
C ASP A 246 15.53 11.79 -12.40
N CYS A 247 16.83 11.47 -12.35
CA CYS A 247 17.63 11.21 -13.56
C CYS A 247 17.10 10.00 -14.34
N PHE A 248 16.45 9.04 -13.68
CA PHE A 248 15.77 7.91 -14.30
C PHE A 248 14.32 8.27 -14.71
N ILE A 249 13.51 8.73 -13.75
CA ILE A 249 12.04 8.81 -13.93
C ILE A 249 11.62 9.99 -14.80
N HIS A 250 12.25 11.15 -14.62
CA HIS A 250 11.82 12.37 -15.31
C HIS A 250 12.76 12.77 -16.45
N LYS A 251 14.04 12.44 -16.34
CA LYS A 251 15.06 12.85 -17.33
C LYS A 251 15.48 11.73 -18.28
N ASN A 252 15.12 10.48 -18.00
CA ASN A 252 15.49 9.31 -18.81
C ASN A 252 17.00 9.09 -19.01
N LEU A 253 17.87 9.73 -18.23
CA LEU A 253 19.32 9.68 -18.42
C LEU A 253 19.93 8.32 -18.08
N ASN A 254 19.41 7.65 -17.05
CA ASN A 254 19.97 6.40 -16.54
C ASN A 254 19.15 5.19 -16.99
N ILE A 255 18.96 5.00 -18.28
CA ILE A 255 18.19 3.88 -18.85
C ILE A 255 19.05 3.15 -19.89
N ARG A 256 18.89 1.81 -19.95
CA ARG A 256 19.53 0.97 -20.98
C ARG A 256 19.14 1.42 -22.38
N GLU A 257 20.08 1.42 -23.33
CA GLU A 257 19.87 1.89 -24.71
C GLU A 257 18.67 1.23 -25.39
N SER A 258 18.52 -0.08 -25.26
CA SER A 258 17.39 -0.79 -25.86
C SER A 258 16.02 -0.39 -25.32
N CYS A 259 15.95 0.22 -24.13
CA CYS A 259 14.69 0.67 -23.55
C CYS A 259 14.11 1.89 -24.25
N TYR A 260 14.92 2.71 -24.93
CA TYR A 260 14.46 3.83 -25.75
C TYR A 260 13.81 3.38 -27.06
N ARG A 261 14.02 2.14 -27.45
CA ARG A 261 13.45 1.51 -28.66
C ARG A 261 12.67 0.23 -28.29
N CYS A 262 12.13 0.21 -27.07
CA CYS A 262 11.48 -0.97 -26.52
C CYS A 262 10.26 -1.38 -27.35
N THR A 263 10.23 -2.62 -27.80
CA THR A 263 9.10 -3.21 -28.57
C THR A 263 8.00 -3.77 -27.66
N PHE A 264 8.25 -3.86 -26.35
CA PHE A 264 7.29 -4.32 -25.34
C PHE A 264 6.47 -3.14 -24.79
N LYS A 265 5.78 -2.45 -25.70
CA LYS A 265 4.92 -1.30 -25.41
C LYS A 265 3.56 -1.50 -26.05
N ASP A 266 2.62 -0.61 -25.74
CA ASP A 266 1.25 -0.66 -26.24
C ASP A 266 0.57 -2.04 -26.01
N GLY A 267 0.84 -2.62 -24.85
CA GLY A 267 0.29 -3.89 -24.47
C GLY A 267 0.99 -5.11 -25.08
N ASN A 268 2.12 -4.94 -25.73
CA ASN A 268 2.96 -6.05 -26.18
C ASN A 268 3.60 -6.75 -24.98
N SER A 269 2.84 -7.64 -24.32
CA SER A 269 3.28 -8.48 -23.22
C SER A 269 3.02 -9.95 -23.50
N ALA A 270 3.97 -10.80 -23.17
CA ALA A 270 3.82 -12.25 -23.20
C ALA A 270 3.31 -12.80 -21.86
N ALA A 271 3.24 -11.98 -20.81
CA ALA A 271 2.83 -12.41 -19.48
C ALA A 271 1.33 -12.73 -19.42
N ASP A 272 0.93 -13.57 -18.48
CA ASP A 272 -0.49 -13.80 -18.18
C ASP A 272 -1.11 -12.57 -17.54
N LEU A 273 -0.36 -11.91 -16.64
CA LEU A 273 -0.75 -10.65 -15.99
C LEU A 273 0.35 -9.60 -16.16
N SER A 274 -0.05 -8.35 -16.40
CA SER A 274 0.82 -7.17 -16.25
C SER A 274 0.36 -6.36 -15.05
N ILE A 275 1.28 -6.01 -14.13
CA ILE A 275 0.94 -5.30 -12.90
C ILE A 275 1.70 -3.99 -12.75
N GLY A 276 1.07 -3.00 -12.12
CA GLY A 276 1.70 -1.72 -11.83
C GLY A 276 0.92 -0.91 -10.79
N ASP A 277 1.36 0.34 -10.56
CA ASP A 277 0.57 1.29 -9.79
C ASP A 277 -0.54 1.87 -10.65
N PHE A 278 -1.73 2.04 -10.09
CA PHE A 278 -2.81 2.69 -10.81
C PHE A 278 -2.77 4.22 -10.59
N TRP A 279 -1.81 4.88 -11.23
CA TRP A 279 -1.75 6.34 -11.19
C TRP A 279 -2.98 6.96 -11.85
N GLY A 280 -3.56 7.98 -11.22
CA GLY A 280 -4.71 8.71 -11.77
C GLY A 280 -6.08 8.09 -11.48
N ILE A 281 -6.14 7.04 -10.64
CA ILE A 281 -7.40 6.39 -10.26
C ILE A 281 -8.29 7.26 -9.35
N SER A 282 -7.81 8.39 -8.85
CA SER A 282 -8.54 9.23 -7.91
C SER A 282 -10.00 9.50 -8.33
N GLY A 283 -10.92 9.17 -7.43
CA GLY A 283 -12.36 9.35 -7.63
C GLY A 283 -13.05 8.23 -8.41
N GLN A 284 -12.34 7.20 -8.87
CA GLN A 284 -12.92 6.08 -9.62
C GLN A 284 -13.16 4.83 -8.76
N THR A 285 -12.59 4.76 -7.57
CA THR A 285 -12.88 3.72 -6.58
C THR A 285 -13.19 4.33 -5.23
N GLU A 286 -14.00 3.65 -4.42
CA GLU A 286 -14.31 4.08 -3.05
C GLU A 286 -13.07 4.16 -2.14
N LYS A 287 -11.93 3.61 -2.58
CA LYS A 287 -10.70 3.45 -1.77
C LYS A 287 -9.44 4.01 -2.43
N ASP A 288 -9.51 5.26 -2.90
CA ASP A 288 -8.33 6.09 -3.13
C ASP A 288 -7.73 6.51 -1.78
N ASP A 289 -7.06 5.57 -1.13
CA ASP A 289 -6.49 5.75 0.20
C ASP A 289 -4.96 5.81 0.17
N ILE A 290 -4.35 6.00 1.36
CA ILE A 290 -2.89 6.09 1.54
C ILE A 290 -2.15 4.78 1.24
N TYR A 291 -2.85 3.65 1.07
CA TYR A 291 -2.24 2.33 0.87
C TYR A 291 -2.05 1.97 -0.61
N GLY A 292 -2.73 2.65 -1.51
CA GLY A 292 -2.59 2.51 -2.95
C GLY A 292 -3.37 1.37 -3.58
N VAL A 293 -3.55 1.47 -4.89
CA VAL A 293 -4.26 0.52 -5.75
C VAL A 293 -3.32 0.07 -6.86
N SER A 294 -3.32 -1.23 -7.16
CA SER A 294 -2.63 -1.78 -8.33
C SER A 294 -3.53 -1.70 -9.56
N CYS A 295 -2.98 -1.33 -10.71
CA CYS A 295 -3.57 -1.73 -11.96
C CYS A 295 -3.07 -3.13 -12.33
N VAL A 296 -3.97 -3.96 -12.83
CA VAL A 296 -3.68 -5.30 -13.35
C VAL A 296 -4.28 -5.40 -14.74
N ILE A 297 -3.53 -5.92 -15.69
CA ILE A 297 -4.03 -6.24 -17.03
C ILE A 297 -3.87 -7.74 -17.22
N ALA A 298 -4.99 -8.44 -17.32
CA ALA A 298 -4.98 -9.84 -17.71
C ALA A 298 -4.84 -9.92 -19.23
N ASN A 299 -3.72 -10.48 -19.69
CA ASN A 299 -3.38 -10.58 -21.11
C ASN A 299 -3.83 -11.92 -21.73
N THR A 300 -4.18 -12.91 -20.89
CA THR A 300 -4.60 -14.25 -21.31
C THR A 300 -5.80 -14.72 -20.50
N ASN A 301 -6.51 -15.74 -21.00
CA ASN A 301 -7.58 -16.40 -20.23
C ASN A 301 -7.04 -16.98 -18.92
N LYS A 302 -5.80 -17.50 -18.92
CA LYS A 302 -5.13 -17.99 -17.72
C LYS A 302 -4.92 -16.87 -16.70
N GLY A 303 -4.55 -15.66 -17.15
CA GLY A 303 -4.47 -14.48 -16.30
C GLY A 303 -5.81 -14.11 -15.68
N ASN A 304 -6.92 -14.18 -16.42
CA ASN A 304 -8.26 -13.93 -15.88
C ASN A 304 -8.62 -14.99 -14.81
N THR A 305 -8.42 -16.27 -15.10
CA THR A 305 -8.65 -17.35 -14.12
C THR A 305 -7.84 -17.15 -12.85
N LEU A 306 -6.58 -16.70 -12.99
CA LEU A 306 -5.71 -16.42 -11.86
C LEU A 306 -6.24 -15.24 -11.00
N MET A 307 -6.76 -14.19 -11.62
CA MET A 307 -7.42 -13.08 -10.90
C MET A 307 -8.68 -13.56 -10.17
N ASP A 308 -9.53 -14.35 -10.84
CA ASP A 308 -10.76 -14.88 -10.24
C ASP A 308 -10.46 -15.79 -9.03
N SER A 309 -9.35 -16.54 -9.07
CA SER A 309 -8.93 -17.40 -7.96
C SER A 309 -8.55 -16.63 -6.68
N LEU A 310 -8.33 -15.32 -6.79
CA LEU A 310 -7.97 -14.44 -5.67
C LEU A 310 -9.16 -13.66 -5.09
N LYS A 311 -10.39 -13.86 -5.57
CA LYS A 311 -11.59 -13.08 -5.18
C LYS A 311 -11.80 -12.95 -3.67
N ASP A 312 -11.39 -13.97 -2.90
CA ASP A 312 -11.52 -13.98 -1.45
C ASP A 312 -10.43 -13.18 -0.73
N LYS A 313 -9.30 -12.91 -1.40
CA LYS A 313 -8.12 -12.23 -0.87
C LYS A 313 -7.96 -10.80 -1.35
N ILE A 314 -8.48 -10.47 -2.54
CA ILE A 314 -8.37 -9.14 -3.13
C ILE A 314 -9.74 -8.54 -3.45
N TYR A 315 -9.81 -7.22 -3.40
CA TYR A 315 -10.84 -6.46 -4.10
C TYR A 315 -10.35 -6.17 -5.51
N PHE A 316 -11.19 -6.37 -6.53
CA PHE A 316 -10.87 -5.96 -7.89
C PHE A 316 -12.12 -5.60 -8.67
N ASP A 317 -12.02 -4.52 -9.44
CA ASP A 317 -13.05 -4.03 -10.32
C ASP A 317 -12.51 -3.92 -11.74
N LYS A 318 -13.33 -4.25 -12.75
CA LYS A 318 -12.97 -4.05 -14.16
C LYS A 318 -12.90 -2.55 -14.45
N VAL A 319 -11.86 -2.17 -15.19
CA VAL A 319 -11.63 -0.79 -15.63
C VAL A 319 -11.23 -0.74 -17.10
N ASN A 320 -11.42 0.39 -17.74
CA ASN A 320 -10.94 0.59 -19.10
C ASN A 320 -9.41 0.62 -19.13
N ILE A 321 -8.81 -0.06 -20.09
CA ILE A 321 -7.35 -0.10 -20.28
C ILE A 321 -6.82 1.32 -20.55
N GLU A 322 -7.58 2.17 -21.25
CA GLU A 322 -7.24 3.56 -21.51
C GLU A 322 -7.02 4.38 -20.24
N ASP A 323 -7.76 4.08 -19.16
CA ASP A 323 -7.57 4.77 -17.87
C ASP A 323 -6.26 4.32 -17.19
N ILE A 324 -5.88 3.05 -17.34
CA ILE A 324 -4.56 2.56 -16.93
C ILE A 324 -3.46 3.25 -17.74
N GLN A 325 -3.63 3.38 -19.05
CA GLN A 325 -2.67 4.00 -19.97
C GLN A 325 -2.45 5.48 -19.65
N LYS A 326 -3.52 6.25 -19.41
CA LYS A 326 -3.44 7.67 -19.02
C LYS A 326 -2.57 7.88 -17.77
N GLY A 327 -2.71 6.99 -16.78
CA GLY A 327 -1.92 7.02 -15.56
C GLY A 327 -0.49 6.48 -15.73
N ASN A 328 -0.26 5.65 -16.75
CA ASN A 328 0.98 4.92 -16.97
C ASN A 328 1.48 5.05 -18.44
N PRO A 329 1.86 6.25 -18.90
CA PRO A 329 2.28 6.45 -20.30
C PRO A 329 3.46 5.56 -20.71
N ALA A 330 4.31 5.16 -19.76
CA ALA A 330 5.41 4.24 -20.00
C ALA A 330 4.98 2.82 -20.40
N TYR A 331 3.71 2.46 -20.22
CA TYR A 331 3.11 1.23 -20.74
C TYR A 331 2.87 1.30 -22.25
N VAL A 332 2.58 2.51 -22.76
CA VAL A 332 2.20 2.73 -24.17
C VAL A 332 3.41 3.04 -25.04
N ILE A 333 4.28 3.96 -24.58
CA ILE A 333 5.40 4.46 -25.37
C ILE A 333 6.74 4.25 -24.67
N PRO A 334 7.82 4.00 -25.43
CA PRO A 334 9.17 3.97 -24.88
C PRO A 334 9.58 5.34 -24.29
N ALA A 335 10.56 5.31 -23.38
CA ALA A 335 11.20 6.52 -22.92
C ALA A 335 11.93 7.21 -24.11
N VAL A 336 11.88 8.53 -24.15
CA VAL A 336 12.66 9.30 -25.14
C VAL A 336 14.12 9.38 -24.69
N ARG A 337 15.06 9.04 -25.57
CA ARG A 337 16.50 9.19 -25.29
C ARG A 337 16.86 10.67 -25.25
N PRO A 338 17.41 11.18 -24.14
CA PRO A 338 17.89 12.56 -24.09
C PRO A 338 19.25 12.69 -24.75
N ASP A 339 19.53 13.85 -25.36
CA ASP A 339 20.81 14.14 -26.01
C ASP A 339 21.97 14.14 -25.01
N ASP A 340 21.70 14.61 -23.79
CA ASP A 340 22.70 14.72 -22.71
C ASP A 340 23.01 13.39 -21.99
N ARG A 341 22.47 12.26 -22.46
CA ARG A 341 22.64 10.97 -21.79
C ARG A 341 24.10 10.55 -21.66
N ASP A 342 24.88 10.74 -22.70
CA ASP A 342 26.29 10.35 -22.69
C ASP A 342 27.10 11.25 -21.75
N THR A 343 26.85 12.55 -21.78
CA THR A 343 27.41 13.53 -20.83
C THR A 343 27.10 13.15 -19.36
N PHE A 344 25.91 12.62 -19.09
CA PHE A 344 25.57 12.14 -17.75
C PHE A 344 26.52 11.03 -17.30
N TYR A 345 26.77 10.04 -18.16
CA TYR A 345 27.66 8.93 -17.81
C TYR A 345 29.14 9.36 -17.73
N ASP A 346 29.57 10.30 -18.57
CA ASP A 346 30.91 10.85 -18.49
C ASP A 346 31.16 11.51 -17.13
N ILE A 347 30.27 12.40 -16.69
CA ILE A 347 30.37 13.01 -15.37
C ILE A 347 30.31 11.96 -14.23
N VAL A 348 29.42 10.97 -14.34
CA VAL A 348 29.36 9.91 -13.32
C VAL A 348 30.65 9.11 -13.23
N ASN A 349 31.32 8.87 -14.35
CA ASN A 349 32.55 8.08 -14.37
C ASN A 349 33.79 8.87 -13.87
N VAL A 350 33.83 10.18 -14.10
CA VAL A 350 34.94 11.04 -13.70
C VAL A 350 34.72 11.62 -12.30
N ASP A 351 33.55 12.26 -12.05
CA ASP A 351 33.30 13.09 -10.88
C ASP A 351 32.32 12.42 -9.88
N GLY A 352 31.76 11.27 -10.27
CA GLY A 352 30.82 10.49 -9.46
C GLY A 352 29.36 10.91 -9.59
N ILE A 353 28.48 10.06 -9.05
CA ILE A 353 27.02 10.18 -9.21
C ILE A 353 26.45 11.48 -8.62
N ASN A 354 27.00 11.96 -7.50
CA ASN A 354 26.53 13.19 -6.86
C ASN A 354 26.82 14.43 -7.73
N ALA A 355 27.95 14.47 -8.43
CA ALA A 355 28.31 15.55 -9.36
C ALA A 355 27.37 15.56 -10.59
N ALA A 356 27.15 14.41 -11.21
CA ALA A 356 26.24 14.26 -12.33
C ALA A 356 24.81 14.68 -11.93
N VAL A 357 24.31 14.18 -10.79
CA VAL A 357 22.98 14.55 -10.29
C VAL A 357 22.89 16.06 -10.05
N LYS A 358 23.91 16.67 -9.44
CA LYS A 358 23.95 18.12 -9.24
C LYS A 358 23.89 18.87 -10.57
N TYR A 359 24.71 18.49 -11.54
CA TYR A 359 24.75 19.09 -12.87
C TYR A 359 23.38 19.05 -13.57
N PHE A 360 22.73 17.88 -13.56
CA PHE A 360 21.44 17.69 -14.23
C PHE A 360 20.22 18.13 -13.40
N THR A 361 20.35 18.34 -12.09
CA THR A 361 19.26 18.79 -11.21
C THR A 361 19.44 20.23 -10.72
N ASP A 362 20.52 20.89 -11.07
CA ASP A 362 20.70 22.33 -10.83
C ASP A 362 19.78 23.13 -11.78
N LEU A 363 18.53 22.83 -11.63
CA LEU A 363 17.41 23.41 -12.33
C LEU A 363 17.23 24.82 -11.81
N GLY A 364 17.35 25.79 -12.73
CA GLY A 364 17.30 27.20 -12.44
C GLY A 364 16.13 27.63 -11.54
N LEU A 365 16.16 28.84 -11.07
CA LEU A 365 15.25 29.46 -10.06
C LEU A 365 13.76 29.07 -10.23
N LYS A 366 13.29 28.91 -11.48
CA LYS A 366 11.90 28.49 -11.80
C LYS A 366 11.53 27.11 -11.24
N TYR A 367 12.44 26.14 -11.27
CA TYR A 367 12.15 24.80 -10.75
C TYR A 367 12.25 24.77 -9.22
N GLN A 368 13.23 25.47 -8.66
CA GLN A 368 13.33 25.61 -7.20
C GLN A 368 12.08 26.29 -6.64
N LEU A 369 11.58 27.34 -7.29
CA LEU A 369 10.32 28.01 -6.92
C LEU A 369 9.11 27.08 -7.09
N LYS A 370 9.03 26.31 -8.18
CA LYS A 370 7.98 25.30 -8.37
C LYS A 370 8.04 24.22 -7.31
N ARG A 371 9.24 23.77 -6.94
CA ARG A 371 9.46 22.79 -5.86
C ARG A 371 9.04 23.34 -4.49
N ILE A 372 9.45 24.58 -4.17
CA ILE A 372 9.02 25.28 -2.95
C ILE A 372 7.50 25.43 -2.94
N LYS A 373 6.92 25.89 -4.04
CA LYS A 373 5.45 25.99 -4.19
C LYS A 373 4.76 24.65 -4.02
N THR A 374 5.30 23.58 -4.61
CA THR A 374 4.75 22.22 -4.48
C THR A 374 4.88 21.70 -3.05
N LYS A 375 6.04 21.87 -2.38
CA LYS A 375 6.22 21.54 -0.96
C LYS A 375 5.27 22.34 -0.07
N PHE A 376 5.07 23.63 -0.37
CA PHE A 376 4.18 24.52 0.37
C PHE A 376 2.71 24.16 0.16
N VAL A 377 2.27 23.96 -1.09
CA VAL A 377 0.91 23.51 -1.42
C VAL A 377 0.61 22.14 -0.80
N ARG A 378 1.60 21.27 -0.73
CA ARG A 378 1.50 19.96 -0.13
C ARG A 378 1.39 20.04 1.39
N LYS A 379 2.20 20.89 2.03
CA LYS A 379 2.07 21.19 3.46
C LYS A 379 0.67 21.76 3.77
N ILE A 380 0.14 22.62 2.89
CA ILE A 380 -1.22 23.14 2.97
C ILE A 380 -2.27 22.03 2.76
N LYS A 381 -2.12 21.18 1.74
CA LYS A 381 -3.05 20.06 1.50
C LYS A 381 -3.08 19.07 2.67
N LYS A 382 -1.94 18.80 3.27
CA LYS A 382 -1.80 17.95 4.45
C LYS A 382 -2.56 18.50 5.66
N HIS A 383 -2.64 19.83 5.78
CA HIS A 383 -3.40 20.53 6.81
C HIS A 383 -4.73 21.13 6.29
N LYS A 384 -5.22 20.62 5.14
CA LYS A 384 -6.43 21.17 4.48
C LYS A 384 -7.63 21.26 5.44
N PHE A 385 -7.84 20.23 6.28
CA PHE A 385 -8.90 20.25 7.27
C PHE A 385 -8.67 21.34 8.31
N PHE A 386 -7.46 21.45 8.84
CA PHE A 386 -7.10 22.48 9.82
C PHE A 386 -7.30 23.89 9.25
N ILE A 387 -6.78 24.15 8.05
CA ILE A 387 -6.88 25.47 7.40
C ILE A 387 -8.34 25.81 7.08
N LYS A 388 -9.12 24.84 6.56
CA LYS A 388 -10.54 25.04 6.25
C LYS A 388 -11.37 25.37 7.49
N ASN A 389 -11.00 24.86 8.64
CA ASN A 389 -11.76 24.95 9.88
C ASN A 389 -11.01 25.75 10.97
N ILE A 390 -10.03 26.57 10.61
CA ILE A 390 -9.14 27.26 11.56
C ILE A 390 -9.91 28.13 12.57
N PHE A 391 -11.00 28.76 12.14
CA PHE A 391 -11.84 29.58 13.01
C PHE A 391 -12.75 28.77 13.93
N ASP A 392 -12.96 27.49 13.65
CA ASP A 392 -13.78 26.58 14.45
C ASP A 392 -12.93 25.65 15.34
N ILE A 393 -11.62 25.55 15.10
CA ILE A 393 -10.69 24.76 15.93
C ILE A 393 -10.23 25.58 17.13
N ARG A 394 -10.19 24.96 18.30
CA ARG A 394 -9.56 25.53 19.51
C ARG A 394 -8.05 25.41 19.40
N ILE A 395 -7.41 26.38 18.75
CA ILE A 395 -6.00 26.32 18.32
C ILE A 395 -5.05 26.00 19.48
N ILE A 396 -5.18 26.68 20.64
CA ILE A 396 -4.32 26.44 21.80
C ILE A 396 -4.47 24.99 22.28
N GLN A 397 -5.69 24.48 22.35
CA GLN A 397 -5.96 23.11 22.76
C GLN A 397 -5.45 22.11 21.72
N PHE A 398 -5.60 22.41 20.43
CA PHE A 398 -5.04 21.59 19.35
C PHE A 398 -3.51 21.45 19.50
N ILE A 399 -2.81 22.54 19.72
CA ILE A 399 -1.35 22.55 19.90
C ILE A 399 -0.97 21.76 21.16
N LYS A 400 -1.64 22.01 22.30
CA LYS A 400 -1.38 21.31 23.55
C LYS A 400 -1.56 19.80 23.42
N LEU A 401 -2.65 19.35 22.81
CA LEU A 401 -2.97 17.93 22.67
C LEU A 401 -2.00 17.22 21.72
N ASN A 402 -1.73 17.82 20.56
CA ASN A 402 -1.00 17.12 19.51
C ASN A 402 0.53 17.23 19.61
N TYR A 403 1.07 18.17 20.40
CA TYR A 403 2.52 18.39 20.47
C TYR A 403 3.12 18.36 21.88
N PHE A 404 2.32 18.57 22.92
CA PHE A 404 2.81 18.68 24.28
C PHE A 404 2.22 17.67 25.27
N SER A 405 1.18 16.95 24.91
CA SER A 405 0.56 15.97 25.82
C SER A 405 1.33 14.65 25.80
N LYS A 406 1.81 14.20 26.95
CA LYS A 406 2.43 12.89 27.14
C LYS A 406 1.43 11.73 27.15
N ASN A 407 0.16 12.02 27.34
CA ASN A 407 -0.92 11.07 27.41
C ASN A 407 -1.48 10.69 26.02
N ILE A 408 -0.98 11.32 24.95
CA ILE A 408 -1.41 11.05 23.59
C ILE A 408 -0.25 10.44 22.81
N ILE A 409 -0.39 9.15 22.52
CA ILE A 409 0.53 8.39 21.67
C ILE A 409 -0.08 8.38 20.28
N ARG A 410 0.65 8.85 19.28
CA ARG A 410 0.09 8.97 17.92
C ARG A 410 1.07 8.63 16.82
N ASP A 411 0.54 8.08 15.74
CA ASP A 411 1.27 7.89 14.50
C ASP A 411 1.61 9.26 13.87
N LYS A 412 2.61 9.27 12.99
CA LYS A 412 2.98 10.46 12.24
C LYS A 412 1.77 10.91 11.40
N GLU A 413 1.43 12.21 11.52
CA GLU A 413 0.35 12.85 10.74
C GLU A 413 -1.09 12.54 11.20
N THR A 414 -1.26 11.92 12.35
CA THR A 414 -2.57 11.79 13.00
C THR A 414 -2.76 12.90 14.02
N TYR A 415 -3.99 13.41 14.13
CA TYR A 415 -4.30 14.56 14.97
C TYR A 415 -5.63 14.43 15.68
N ILE A 416 -5.73 15.00 16.90
CA ILE A 416 -7.00 15.34 17.53
C ILE A 416 -7.40 16.74 17.11
N TYR A 417 -8.59 16.88 16.55
CA TYR A 417 -9.17 18.17 16.14
C TYR A 417 -10.26 18.59 17.13
N PRO A 418 -9.94 19.38 18.18
CA PRO A 418 -10.93 19.89 19.12
C PRO A 418 -11.62 21.11 18.53
N MET A 419 -12.84 20.95 18.01
CA MET A 419 -13.63 22.06 17.52
C MET A 419 -14.19 22.90 18.68
N LYS A 420 -14.71 24.10 18.40
CA LYS A 420 -15.39 24.94 19.42
C LYS A 420 -16.48 24.11 20.10
N GLY A 421 -16.54 24.13 21.44
CA GLY A 421 -17.44 23.29 22.23
C GLY A 421 -16.89 21.90 22.58
N ALA A 422 -15.75 21.49 22.07
CA ALA A 422 -15.10 20.25 22.50
C ALA A 422 -14.42 20.43 23.88
N LEU A 423 -14.72 19.53 24.80
CA LEU A 423 -14.06 19.40 26.10
C LEU A 423 -13.29 18.08 26.14
N LEU A 424 -12.01 18.15 26.46
CA LEU A 424 -11.18 16.96 26.62
C LEU A 424 -10.57 16.95 28.01
N GLN A 425 -10.81 15.88 28.76
CA GLN A 425 -10.27 15.63 30.08
C GLN A 425 -9.55 14.28 30.05
N ILE A 426 -8.26 14.28 30.31
CA ILE A 426 -7.44 13.08 30.48
C ILE A 426 -6.85 13.13 31.87
N ASN A 427 -7.25 12.17 32.71
CA ASN A 427 -6.79 12.06 34.08
C ASN A 427 -5.43 11.33 34.15
N LYS A 428 -4.85 11.21 35.35
CA LYS A 428 -3.53 10.61 35.58
C LYS A 428 -3.41 9.25 34.91
N ASN A 429 -2.35 9.07 34.09
CA ASN A 429 -2.06 7.86 33.31
C ASN A 429 -3.18 7.40 32.34
N GLY A 430 -4.23 8.20 32.10
CA GLY A 430 -5.16 7.96 30.99
C GLY A 430 -4.45 8.12 29.66
N ILE A 431 -4.69 7.24 28.68
CA ILE A 431 -3.98 7.20 27.40
C ILE A 431 -4.95 7.29 26.23
N ILE A 432 -4.62 8.11 25.24
CA ILE A 432 -5.24 8.09 23.91
C ILE A 432 -4.17 7.67 22.90
N GLU A 433 -4.40 6.54 22.24
CA GLU A 433 -3.55 6.01 21.18
C GLU A 433 -4.22 6.25 19.81
N LEU A 434 -3.54 6.98 18.92
CA LEU A 434 -4.10 7.42 17.64
C LEU A 434 -3.32 6.82 16.47
N HIS A 435 -3.98 5.99 15.70
CA HIS A 435 -3.52 5.54 14.38
C HIS A 435 -4.22 6.27 13.24
N ALA A 436 -5.26 7.07 13.55
CA ALA A 436 -5.97 7.93 12.62
C ALA A 436 -6.51 9.19 13.33
N ASN A 437 -7.12 10.10 12.56
CA ASN A 437 -7.60 11.38 13.10
C ASN A 437 -8.86 11.23 13.95
N LEU A 438 -8.91 11.98 15.06
CA LEU A 438 -10.05 12.10 15.95
C LEU A 438 -10.64 13.52 15.88
N TYR A 439 -11.91 13.63 15.51
CA TYR A 439 -12.64 14.89 15.39
C TYR A 439 -13.66 15.01 16.52
N LEU A 440 -13.53 16.04 17.34
CA LEU A 440 -14.39 16.29 18.50
C LEU A 440 -15.30 17.49 18.22
N ASN A 441 -16.59 17.34 18.48
CA ASN A 441 -17.62 18.35 18.24
C ASN A 441 -17.69 18.78 16.77
N TYR A 442 -17.66 17.81 15.84
CA TYR A 442 -17.67 18.06 14.41
C TYR A 442 -18.81 17.35 13.69
N TYR A 443 -19.59 18.09 12.92
CA TYR A 443 -20.61 17.54 12.03
C TYR A 443 -20.64 18.29 10.71
N SER A 444 -20.49 17.58 9.59
CA SER A 444 -20.31 18.18 8.28
C SER A 444 -21.55 18.94 7.77
N SER A 445 -22.75 18.56 8.22
CA SER A 445 -24.02 19.10 7.76
C SER A 445 -24.50 20.32 8.57
N TYR A 446 -23.96 20.55 9.77
CA TYR A 446 -24.33 21.66 10.64
C TYR A 446 -23.09 22.36 11.16
N ARG A 447 -22.90 23.63 10.81
CA ARG A 447 -21.68 24.39 11.17
C ARG A 447 -21.71 25.04 12.56
N LYS A 448 -22.86 25.12 13.21
CA LYS A 448 -22.99 25.78 14.52
C LYS A 448 -23.99 25.02 15.38
N GLY A 449 -23.44 24.30 16.35
CA GLY A 449 -24.20 23.77 17.47
C GLY A 449 -23.62 24.32 18.77
N ASN A 450 -24.44 24.76 19.70
CA ASN A 450 -24.02 25.25 21.03
C ASN A 450 -23.75 24.10 22.02
N SER A 451 -24.01 22.86 21.63
CA SER A 451 -23.83 21.70 22.49
C SER A 451 -22.36 21.31 22.62
N GLN A 452 -21.92 20.99 23.82
CA GLN A 452 -20.56 20.56 24.11
C GLN A 452 -20.39 19.07 23.87
N THR A 453 -19.28 18.68 23.23
CA THR A 453 -18.87 17.27 23.14
C THR A 453 -17.77 17.02 24.15
N ILE A 454 -17.96 16.00 24.98
CA ILE A 454 -17.06 15.63 26.08
C ILE A 454 -16.33 14.35 25.72
N LEU A 455 -15.00 14.39 25.74
CA LEU A 455 -14.15 13.20 25.75
C LEU A 455 -13.42 13.14 27.08
N ARG A 456 -13.71 12.10 27.87
CA ARG A 456 -13.10 11.86 29.17
C ARG A 456 -12.38 10.52 29.18
N VAL A 457 -11.14 10.50 29.66
CA VAL A 457 -10.36 9.28 29.90
C VAL A 457 -9.85 9.33 31.33
N ASP A 458 -10.37 8.46 32.16
CA ASP A 458 -10.04 8.42 33.58
C ASP A 458 -8.71 7.68 33.84
N GLU A 459 -8.34 7.54 35.10
CA GLU A 459 -7.04 7.03 35.54
C GLU A 459 -6.79 5.61 34.98
N ASN A 460 -5.66 5.46 34.27
CA ASN A 460 -5.26 4.22 33.59
C ASN A 460 -6.30 3.72 32.54
N GLY A 461 -7.30 4.54 32.16
CA GLY A 461 -8.21 4.25 31.05
C GLY A 461 -7.50 4.42 29.71
N LYS A 462 -7.96 3.69 28.68
CA LYS A 462 -7.33 3.72 27.37
C LYS A 462 -8.33 3.85 26.23
N LEU A 463 -8.14 4.84 25.35
CA LEU A 463 -8.82 4.96 24.06
C LEU A 463 -7.86 4.60 22.93
N VAL A 464 -8.22 3.63 22.09
CA VAL A 464 -7.44 3.26 20.89
C VAL A 464 -8.25 3.58 19.64
N VAL A 465 -7.75 4.50 18.83
CA VAL A 465 -8.37 4.96 17.58
C VAL A 465 -7.61 4.35 16.40
N ARG A 466 -8.13 3.27 15.83
CA ARG A 466 -7.50 2.55 14.71
C ARG A 466 -7.78 3.19 13.35
N ASP A 467 -8.96 3.82 13.20
CA ASP A 467 -9.36 4.53 12.01
C ASP A 467 -10.08 5.83 12.40
N LYS A 468 -10.51 6.63 11.43
CA LYS A 468 -11.09 7.95 11.62
C LYS A 468 -12.31 7.92 12.53
N VAL A 469 -12.28 8.69 13.61
CA VAL A 469 -13.39 8.88 14.54
C VAL A 469 -13.96 10.28 14.44
N VAL A 470 -15.28 10.39 14.29
CA VAL A 470 -16.01 11.66 14.24
C VAL A 470 -17.09 11.68 15.30
N LEU A 471 -16.87 12.44 16.37
CA LEU A 471 -17.87 12.70 17.39
C LEU A 471 -18.63 13.99 17.06
N ALA A 472 -19.93 13.87 16.83
CA ALA A 472 -20.82 14.99 16.53
C ALA A 472 -21.06 15.88 17.77
N TYR A 473 -21.91 16.91 17.61
CA TYR A 473 -22.27 17.82 18.69
C TYR A 473 -23.01 17.13 19.83
N GLY A 474 -22.73 17.54 21.07
CA GLY A 474 -23.44 17.07 22.25
C GLY A 474 -23.08 15.64 22.66
N ASN A 475 -22.03 15.06 22.11
CA ASN A 475 -21.67 13.69 22.44
C ASN A 475 -20.88 13.61 23.74
N THR A 476 -21.06 12.49 24.46
CA THR A 476 -20.19 12.11 25.56
C THR A 476 -19.50 10.79 25.22
N LEU A 477 -18.18 10.80 25.21
CA LEU A 477 -17.36 9.60 25.21
C LEU A 477 -16.55 9.56 26.49
N SER A 478 -16.92 8.68 27.42
CA SER A 478 -16.27 8.55 28.72
C SER A 478 -15.70 7.15 28.88
N ILE A 479 -14.44 7.09 29.27
CA ILE A 479 -13.71 5.85 29.52
C ILE A 479 -13.29 5.88 30.98
N ALA A 480 -13.88 5.00 31.78
CA ALA A 480 -13.64 4.91 33.21
C ALA A 480 -12.22 4.39 33.52
N SER A 481 -11.88 4.42 34.81
CA SER A 481 -10.57 3.96 35.27
C SER A 481 -10.33 2.49 34.90
N ARG A 482 -9.18 2.22 34.27
CA ARG A 482 -8.72 0.92 33.77
C ARG A 482 -9.58 0.33 32.64
N ALA A 483 -10.60 1.05 32.14
CA ALA A 483 -11.41 0.62 31.01
C ALA A 483 -10.67 0.82 29.68
N ILE A 484 -11.03 0.00 28.68
CA ILE A 484 -10.44 0.09 27.34
C ILE A 484 -11.56 0.21 26.31
N LEU A 485 -11.48 1.26 25.48
CA LEU A 485 -12.28 1.38 24.27
C LEU A 485 -11.38 1.37 23.05
N GLU A 486 -11.59 0.39 22.18
CA GLU A 486 -10.93 0.30 20.87
C GLU A 486 -11.94 0.51 19.76
N THR A 487 -11.63 1.34 18.77
CA THR A 487 -12.55 1.62 17.67
C THR A 487 -11.82 1.71 16.33
N GLY A 488 -12.42 1.09 15.31
CA GLY A 488 -12.14 1.35 13.90
C GLY A 488 -12.77 2.67 13.47
N TYR A 489 -13.28 2.73 12.22
CA TYR A 489 -14.01 3.90 11.74
C TYR A 489 -15.33 4.05 12.48
N LEU A 490 -15.47 5.16 13.21
CA LEU A 490 -16.67 5.49 13.97
C LEU A 490 -17.20 6.87 13.59
N ARG A 491 -18.49 6.94 13.28
CA ARG A 491 -19.21 8.20 13.12
C ARG A 491 -20.46 8.22 13.98
N THR A 492 -20.57 9.23 14.85
CA THR A 492 -21.73 9.39 15.72
C THR A 492 -22.72 10.42 15.19
N GLY A 493 -23.97 10.26 15.52
CA GLY A 493 -24.99 11.30 15.48
C GLY A 493 -24.86 12.29 16.64
N VAL A 494 -25.75 13.30 16.68
CA VAL A 494 -25.79 14.31 17.76
C VAL A 494 -26.31 13.68 19.05
N ASN A 495 -25.82 14.13 20.20
CA ASN A 495 -26.22 13.70 21.55
C ASN A 495 -26.05 12.18 21.80
N THR A 496 -25.03 11.58 21.19
CA THR A 496 -24.70 10.17 21.44
C THR A 496 -23.86 10.05 22.71
N ASN A 497 -24.18 9.07 23.56
CA ASN A 497 -23.48 8.80 24.81
C ASN A 497 -22.83 7.41 24.76
N ILE A 498 -21.51 7.37 24.85
CA ILE A 498 -20.72 6.15 24.91
C ILE A 498 -19.95 6.17 26.21
N ILE A 499 -20.28 5.24 27.12
CA ILE A 499 -19.71 5.22 28.45
C ILE A 499 -19.16 3.83 28.72
N CYS A 500 -17.83 3.72 28.64
CA CYS A 500 -17.08 2.50 28.81
C CYS A 500 -16.54 2.41 30.23
N ALA A 501 -17.04 1.44 30.98
CA ALA A 501 -16.63 1.18 32.35
C ALA A 501 -15.69 -0.03 32.48
N GLN A 502 -15.66 -0.91 31.47
CA GLN A 502 -14.79 -2.07 31.42
C GLN A 502 -14.14 -2.22 30.04
N GLU A 503 -14.91 -2.57 29.00
CA GLU A 503 -14.38 -2.82 27.67
C GLU A 503 -15.43 -2.60 26.58
N MET A 504 -15.04 -1.85 25.55
CA MET A 504 -15.82 -1.72 24.31
C MET A 504 -14.92 -1.90 23.08
N ARG A 505 -15.42 -2.61 22.07
CA ARG A 505 -14.75 -2.78 20.79
C ARG A 505 -15.70 -2.45 19.64
N PHE A 506 -15.30 -1.50 18.79
CA PHE A 506 -16.05 -1.13 17.61
C PHE A 506 -15.21 -1.40 16.37
N GLY A 507 -15.78 -2.13 15.43
CA GLY A 507 -15.18 -2.48 14.15
C GLY A 507 -15.08 -1.31 13.18
N GLN A 508 -14.91 -1.63 11.91
CA GLN A 508 -14.84 -0.66 10.83
C GLN A 508 -16.24 -0.23 10.37
N ARG A 509 -16.39 1.05 10.01
CA ARG A 509 -17.64 1.63 9.47
C ARG A 509 -18.84 1.49 10.40
N VAL A 510 -18.64 1.73 11.70
CA VAL A 510 -19.72 1.82 12.67
C VAL A 510 -20.37 3.19 12.61
N MET A 511 -21.70 3.22 12.43
CA MET A 511 -22.50 4.45 12.39
C MET A 511 -23.51 4.43 13.52
N LEU A 512 -23.48 5.47 14.37
CA LEU A 512 -24.45 5.66 15.44
C LEU A 512 -25.38 6.82 15.08
N GLY A 513 -26.68 6.61 15.21
CA GLY A 513 -27.71 7.60 15.03
C GLY A 513 -27.69 8.69 16.10
N ARG A 514 -28.67 9.60 16.08
CA ARG A 514 -28.86 10.62 17.13
C ARG A 514 -29.35 9.99 18.41
N ASN A 515 -28.95 10.55 19.57
CA ASN A 515 -29.38 10.14 20.89
C ASN A 515 -29.15 8.63 21.17
N VAL A 516 -28.13 8.03 20.56
CA VAL A 516 -27.76 6.65 20.84
C VAL A 516 -27.00 6.60 22.16
N CYS A 517 -27.33 5.60 23.00
CA CYS A 517 -26.63 5.34 24.24
C CYS A 517 -25.97 3.96 24.19
N ILE A 518 -24.68 3.88 24.56
CA ILE A 518 -23.94 2.61 24.65
C ILE A 518 -23.30 2.53 26.02
N PHE A 519 -23.65 1.48 26.79
CA PHE A 519 -23.18 1.26 28.16
C PHE A 519 -22.74 -0.21 28.35
N ASP A 520 -21.56 -0.43 28.90
CA ASP A 520 -21.06 -1.75 29.31
C ASP A 520 -21.22 -2.01 30.81
N SER A 521 -21.97 -1.14 31.52
CA SER A 521 -22.17 -1.15 32.96
C SER A 521 -23.51 -0.54 33.32
N ASP A 522 -24.08 -0.95 34.48
CA ASP A 522 -25.22 -0.29 35.11
C ASP A 522 -24.83 0.86 36.04
N TYR A 523 -23.55 1.19 36.14
CA TYR A 523 -22.94 2.22 37.00
C TYR A 523 -23.01 1.94 38.49
N HIS A 524 -24.14 1.47 39.00
CA HIS A 524 -24.33 1.21 40.42
C HIS A 524 -24.29 -0.28 40.68
N PRO A 525 -23.50 -0.76 41.66
CA PRO A 525 -23.49 -2.15 42.01
C PRO A 525 -24.84 -2.53 42.67
N ILE A 526 -25.39 -3.66 42.24
CA ILE A 526 -26.57 -4.27 42.85
C ILE A 526 -26.10 -5.51 43.58
N TYR A 527 -26.54 -5.68 44.80
CA TYR A 527 -26.17 -6.80 45.63
C TYR A 527 -27.40 -7.68 45.95
N ASN A 528 -27.18 -8.97 46.08
CA ASN A 528 -28.17 -9.89 46.61
C ASN A 528 -28.23 -9.82 48.15
N ASP A 529 -29.08 -10.64 48.76
CA ASP A 529 -29.24 -10.75 50.21
C ASP A 529 -27.97 -11.26 50.92
N LYS A 530 -27.03 -11.86 50.20
CA LYS A 530 -25.72 -12.30 50.71
C LYS A 530 -24.62 -11.27 50.51
N PHE A 531 -24.93 -10.04 50.09
CA PHE A 531 -23.98 -8.97 49.74
C PHE A 531 -23.04 -9.35 48.61
N GLU A 532 -23.42 -10.31 47.73
CA GLU A 532 -22.67 -10.60 46.50
C GLU A 532 -23.17 -9.69 45.38
N ARG A 533 -22.25 -9.09 44.64
CA ARG A 533 -22.62 -8.26 43.48
C ARG A 533 -23.22 -9.13 42.38
N ILE A 534 -24.41 -8.76 41.88
CA ILE A 534 -25.15 -9.52 40.88
C ILE A 534 -25.24 -8.87 39.51
N ASN A 535 -24.66 -7.67 39.34
CA ASN A 535 -24.71 -6.90 38.09
C ASN A 535 -23.33 -6.51 37.57
N ASP A 536 -22.46 -7.48 37.36
CA ASP A 536 -21.15 -7.23 36.83
C ASP A 536 -21.19 -6.51 35.45
N ASN A 537 -20.14 -5.73 35.19
CA ASN A 537 -19.94 -5.14 33.88
C ASN A 537 -19.72 -6.24 32.83
N LYS A 538 -20.13 -5.99 31.57
CA LYS A 538 -19.94 -6.93 30.46
C LYS A 538 -19.58 -6.13 29.22
N ALA A 539 -18.54 -6.57 28.52
CA ALA A 539 -18.06 -5.92 27.31
C ALA A 539 -19.17 -5.71 26.26
N VAL A 540 -19.09 -4.61 25.53
CA VAL A 540 -19.94 -4.36 24.35
C VAL A 540 -19.06 -4.45 23.11
N ILE A 541 -19.48 -5.29 22.15
CA ILE A 541 -18.78 -5.50 20.89
C ILE A 541 -19.70 -5.14 19.74
N ILE A 542 -19.24 -4.27 18.85
CA ILE A 542 -19.93 -3.90 17.61
C ILE A 542 -19.01 -4.20 16.44
N GLY A 543 -19.40 -5.11 15.58
CA GLY A 543 -18.66 -5.57 14.41
C GLY A 543 -18.55 -4.52 13.30
N ASP A 544 -18.04 -4.94 12.17
CA ASP A 544 -17.86 -4.10 10.99
C ASP A 544 -19.19 -3.78 10.30
N ASN A 545 -19.29 -2.57 9.70
CA ASN A 545 -20.45 -2.15 8.90
C ASN A 545 -21.77 -2.10 9.67
N CYS A 546 -21.76 -1.87 10.97
CA CYS A 546 -22.95 -1.80 11.79
C CYS A 546 -23.55 -0.40 11.84
N TRP A 547 -24.90 -0.35 11.82
CA TRP A 547 -25.65 0.89 11.99
C TRP A 547 -26.62 0.77 13.17
N VAL A 548 -26.45 1.64 14.17
CA VAL A 548 -27.38 1.77 15.29
C VAL A 548 -28.30 2.97 15.04
N GLY A 549 -29.58 2.73 14.87
CA GLY A 549 -30.62 3.74 14.61
C GLY A 549 -30.79 4.74 15.76
N ALA A 550 -31.42 5.88 15.46
CA ALA A 550 -31.61 6.94 16.44
C ALA A 550 -32.43 6.51 17.68
N ASN A 551 -32.14 7.16 18.83
CA ASN A 551 -32.80 6.91 20.12
C ASN A 551 -32.70 5.44 20.61
N SER A 552 -31.69 4.70 20.15
CA SER A 552 -31.49 3.31 20.53
C SER A 552 -30.46 3.19 21.66
N MET A 553 -30.53 2.09 22.40
CA MET A 553 -29.61 1.74 23.48
C MET A 553 -28.93 0.42 23.18
N VAL A 554 -27.61 0.36 23.38
CA VAL A 554 -26.83 -0.89 23.37
C VAL A 554 -26.26 -1.08 24.75
N LEU A 555 -26.68 -2.13 25.42
CA LEU A 555 -26.40 -2.36 26.84
C LEU A 555 -25.30 -3.41 27.04
N LYS A 556 -24.82 -3.53 28.26
CA LYS A 556 -23.73 -4.42 28.66
C LYS A 556 -23.94 -5.84 28.16
N GLY A 557 -22.89 -6.45 27.63
CA GLY A 557 -22.91 -7.81 27.08
C GLY A 557 -23.54 -7.93 25.70
N ALA A 558 -23.91 -6.81 25.05
CA ALA A 558 -24.39 -6.84 23.67
C ALA A 558 -23.25 -7.11 22.69
N VAL A 559 -23.48 -8.01 21.73
CA VAL A 559 -22.60 -8.31 20.61
C VAL A 559 -23.38 -8.13 19.32
N LEU A 560 -23.02 -7.14 18.54
CA LEU A 560 -23.54 -6.93 17.19
C LEU A 560 -22.50 -7.46 16.20
N ASP A 561 -22.81 -8.57 15.52
CA ASP A 561 -21.94 -9.10 14.48
C ASP A 561 -21.88 -8.18 13.25
N ASN A 562 -21.04 -8.51 12.27
CA ASN A 562 -20.81 -7.65 11.10
C ASN A 562 -22.11 -7.40 10.30
N GLY A 563 -22.24 -6.19 9.77
CA GLY A 563 -23.39 -5.84 8.90
C GLY A 563 -24.72 -5.65 9.61
N CYS A 564 -24.75 -5.64 10.95
CA CYS A 564 -25.99 -5.50 11.71
C CYS A 564 -26.59 -4.10 11.63
N ILE A 565 -27.92 -4.03 11.59
CA ILE A 565 -28.70 -2.79 11.71
C ILE A 565 -29.59 -2.89 12.93
N VAL A 566 -29.46 -1.95 13.87
CA VAL A 566 -30.40 -1.77 14.97
C VAL A 566 -31.37 -0.67 14.57
N SER A 567 -32.65 -1.01 14.49
CA SER A 567 -33.72 -0.05 14.17
C SER A 567 -33.83 1.05 15.21
N ALA A 568 -34.28 2.23 14.82
CA ALA A 568 -34.49 3.35 15.74
C ALA A 568 -35.40 2.97 16.92
N ASN A 569 -35.19 3.61 18.07
CA ASN A 569 -35.93 3.36 19.32
C ASN A 569 -35.83 1.91 19.84
N SER A 570 -34.75 1.20 19.55
CA SER A 570 -34.53 -0.18 20.00
C SER A 570 -33.55 -0.26 21.17
N MET A 571 -33.74 -1.27 22.03
CA MET A 571 -32.81 -1.58 23.10
C MET A 571 -32.22 -2.96 22.84
N VAL A 572 -30.91 -3.05 22.75
CA VAL A 572 -30.19 -4.31 22.49
C VAL A 572 -29.55 -4.79 23.76
N MET A 573 -29.90 -6.03 24.15
CA MET A 573 -29.32 -6.79 25.26
C MET A 573 -29.00 -8.19 24.72
N GLY A 574 -27.74 -8.53 24.55
CA GLY A 574 -27.32 -9.81 23.96
C GLY A 574 -26.92 -9.70 22.48
N ASN A 575 -26.98 -10.82 21.76
CA ASN A 575 -26.38 -10.94 20.42
C ASN A 575 -27.35 -10.57 19.30
N VAL A 576 -26.82 -9.92 18.29
CA VAL A 576 -27.47 -9.68 16.99
C VAL A 576 -26.59 -10.33 15.93
N ASP A 577 -27.09 -11.37 15.27
CA ASP A 577 -26.34 -12.15 14.29
C ASP A 577 -25.98 -11.33 13.05
N GLU A 578 -24.97 -11.78 12.34
CA GLU A 578 -24.42 -11.13 11.14
C GLU A 578 -25.49 -10.82 10.08
N ASN A 579 -25.44 -9.60 9.53
CA ASN A 579 -26.35 -9.10 8.49
C ASN A 579 -27.83 -9.11 8.87
N LYS A 580 -28.16 -9.02 10.17
CA LYS A 580 -29.55 -8.95 10.65
C LYS A 580 -29.97 -7.53 10.96
N VAL A 581 -31.30 -7.30 10.84
CA VAL A 581 -31.96 -6.09 11.33
C VAL A 581 -32.64 -6.44 12.65
N TYR A 582 -32.21 -5.76 13.71
CA TYR A 582 -32.78 -5.92 15.05
C TYR A 582 -33.86 -4.85 15.31
N ILE A 583 -35.02 -5.27 15.78
CA ILE A 583 -36.14 -4.40 16.14
C ILE A 583 -36.83 -4.90 17.40
N ASN A 584 -37.10 -3.98 18.34
CA ASN A 584 -37.96 -4.29 19.45
C ASN A 584 -39.43 -4.18 19.03
N LYS A 585 -40.19 -5.26 19.13
CA LYS A 585 -41.65 -5.18 19.03
C LYS A 585 -42.19 -4.48 20.27
N ARG A 586 -42.94 -3.40 20.09
CA ARG A 586 -43.67 -2.72 21.15
C ARG A 586 -45.17 -2.89 20.88
N GLU A 587 -45.89 -3.47 21.81
CA GLU A 587 -47.34 -3.46 21.80
C GLU A 587 -47.80 -2.22 22.57
N ALA A 588 -48.64 -1.41 21.95
CA ALA A 588 -49.29 -0.30 22.64
C ALA A 588 -50.42 -0.85 23.52
N LYS A 589 -50.37 -0.59 24.82
CA LYS A 589 -51.48 -0.86 25.73
C LYS A 589 -52.03 0.46 26.24
N SER A 590 -53.34 0.63 26.16
CA SER A 590 -54.02 1.69 26.87
C SER A 590 -54.09 1.28 28.34
N VAL A 591 -53.57 2.11 29.23
CA VAL A 591 -53.52 1.84 30.67
C VAL A 591 -54.48 2.68 31.50
N GLY A 592 -55.36 3.46 30.86
CA GLY A 592 -56.38 4.28 31.53
C GLY A 592 -57.48 4.71 30.57
N GLU A 593 -58.68 4.78 31.10
CA GLU A 593 -59.86 5.32 30.44
C GLU A 593 -60.30 6.63 31.13
N ASN A 594 -60.81 7.60 30.38
CA ASN A 594 -61.35 8.87 30.90
C ASN A 594 -60.35 9.71 31.72
N VAL A 595 -59.09 9.70 31.34
CA VAL A 595 -58.02 10.50 31.99
C VAL A 595 -58.12 11.95 31.50
N VAL A 596 -58.29 12.91 32.41
CA VAL A 596 -58.25 14.33 32.13
C VAL A 596 -56.97 14.92 32.71
N TRP A 597 -56.16 15.51 31.82
CA TRP A 597 -54.99 16.25 32.24
C TRP A 597 -55.36 17.73 32.39
N LYS A 598 -55.00 18.35 33.51
CA LYS A 598 -55.15 19.80 33.76
C LYS A 598 -53.76 20.41 33.92
N MET A 599 -53.54 21.59 33.28
CA MET A 599 -52.39 22.45 33.52
C MET A 599 -52.50 23.12 34.88
#